data_fa7515211cc7cb66d00de1fd6351211c
#
_entry.id   fa7515211cc7cb66d00de1fd6351211c
#
_cell.length_a   1.000
_cell.length_b   1.000
_cell.length_c   1.000
_cell.angle_alpha   90.00
_cell.angle_beta   90.00
_cell.angle_gamma   90.00
#
_symmetry.space_group_name_H-M   'P 1'
#
loop_
_entity.id
_entity.type
_entity.pdbx_description
1 polymer ?
#
loop_
_entity_poly.entity_id
_entity_poly.type
_entity_poly.pdbx_seq_one_letter_code
_entity_poly.pdbx_strand_id
1 'polypeptide(L)'
;PSNRSFAQGDMLRAAVKAGTPNGVRAKTAMESGALVSDDIVVGIIEEAIKDVSCRNGFILDGFPRTVPQAKMLDEMLGKKGVAVDNVLDFQIPDEVLVERIEGRWIHAASGRSYHTKFSPPKVAGVDDITGEPLMKRKDDNAATLKSRLDAFHAQTQPVIDYYKSRGKVNVIHANKHSKNVEEQIATALKGGSCVGTELETRGLFARVRNLLICLYQSR
;
A
#
# COMPACT_ATOMS: atom_id res chain seq x y z
N PRO A 1 14.38 -5.56 14.12
CA PRO A 1 14.32 -4.51 13.10
C PRO A 1 13.10 -4.76 12.22
N SER A 2 12.10 -3.88 12.34
CA SER A 2 10.87 -3.95 11.54
C SER A 2 11.18 -3.46 10.12
N ASN A 3 10.75 -4.19 9.10
CA ASN A 3 10.79 -3.73 7.72
C ASN A 3 9.88 -2.51 7.57
N ARG A 4 10.32 -1.53 6.80
CA ARG A 4 9.54 -0.32 6.59
C ARG A 4 8.50 -0.53 5.51
N SER A 5 7.25 -0.17 5.81
CA SER A 5 6.16 -0.12 4.83
C SER A 5 6.01 1.30 4.33
N PHE A 6 5.93 1.46 3.01
CA PHE A 6 5.78 2.74 2.34
C PHE A 6 4.45 2.77 1.57
N ALA A 7 3.45 3.45 2.13
CA ALA A 7 2.26 3.82 1.36
C ALA A 7 2.60 5.03 0.48
N GLN A 8 2.32 4.96 -0.83
CA GLN A 8 2.65 6.01 -1.80
C GLN A 8 2.20 7.40 -1.34
N GLY A 9 0.97 7.51 -0.84
CA GLY A 9 0.43 8.79 -0.38
C GLY A 9 1.14 9.35 0.85
N ASP A 10 1.61 8.49 1.76
CA ASP A 10 2.35 8.91 2.95
C ASP A 10 3.77 9.35 2.61
N MET A 11 4.41 8.67 1.65
CA MET A 11 5.73 9.07 1.15
C MET A 11 5.68 10.45 0.46
N LEU A 12 4.69 10.69 -0.39
CA LEU A 12 4.48 11.99 -1.02
C LEU A 12 4.30 13.09 0.03
N ARG A 13 3.43 12.88 1.02
CA ARG A 13 3.22 13.84 2.11
C ARG A 13 4.48 14.07 2.96
N ALA A 14 5.23 13.01 3.25
CA ALA A 14 6.48 13.10 4.00
C ALA A 14 7.54 13.88 3.23
N ALA A 15 7.71 13.62 1.93
CA ALA A 15 8.65 14.33 1.06
C ALA A 15 8.30 15.83 0.94
N VAL A 16 7.00 16.15 0.80
CA VAL A 16 6.51 17.55 0.81
C VAL A 16 6.83 18.23 2.15
N LYS A 17 6.55 17.56 3.27
CA LYS A 17 6.82 18.09 4.61
C LYS A 17 8.32 18.29 4.88
N ALA A 18 9.15 17.39 4.37
CA ALA A 18 10.60 17.46 4.50
C ALA A 18 11.26 18.47 3.55
N GLY A 19 10.52 19.00 2.57
CA GLY A 19 11.04 19.98 1.60
C GLY A 19 12.11 19.42 0.66
N THR A 20 12.09 18.09 0.41
CA THR A 20 13.04 17.51 -0.57
C THR A 20 12.79 18.07 -1.97
N PRO A 21 13.78 18.07 -2.89
CA PRO A 21 13.59 18.56 -4.26
C PRO A 21 12.39 17.94 -4.96
N ASN A 22 12.22 16.62 -4.85
CA ASN A 22 11.05 15.91 -5.38
C ASN A 22 9.77 16.23 -4.61
N GLY A 23 9.85 16.45 -3.29
CA GLY A 23 8.73 16.88 -2.47
C GLY A 23 8.19 18.25 -2.86
N VAL A 24 9.06 19.22 -3.16
CA VAL A 24 8.67 20.55 -3.65
C VAL A 24 7.98 20.45 -5.01
N ARG A 25 8.53 19.67 -5.95
CA ARG A 25 7.90 19.42 -7.26
C ARG A 25 6.54 18.72 -7.12
N ALA A 26 6.44 17.73 -6.24
CA ALA A 26 5.19 17.03 -5.94
C ALA A 26 4.14 17.99 -5.36
N LYS A 27 4.53 18.87 -4.42
CA LYS A 27 3.65 19.87 -3.83
C LYS A 27 3.04 20.79 -4.89
N THR A 28 3.86 21.34 -5.79
CA THR A 28 3.39 22.21 -6.87
C THR A 28 2.36 21.52 -7.78
N ALA A 29 2.59 20.25 -8.14
CA ALA A 29 1.64 19.47 -8.92
C ALA A 29 0.33 19.24 -8.16
N MET A 30 0.42 18.88 -6.85
CA MET A 30 -0.76 18.65 -6.02
C MET A 30 -1.60 19.91 -5.80
N GLU A 31 -0.97 21.06 -5.60
CA GLU A 31 -1.64 22.36 -5.40
C GLU A 31 -2.33 22.86 -6.68
N SER A 32 -1.78 22.55 -7.84
CA SER A 32 -2.42 22.84 -9.15
C SER A 32 -3.50 21.82 -9.54
N GLY A 33 -3.71 20.78 -8.75
CA GLY A 33 -4.64 19.67 -9.05
C GLY A 33 -4.14 18.75 -10.19
N ALA A 34 -2.88 18.88 -10.58
CA ALA A 34 -2.26 18.02 -11.56
C ALA A 34 -1.83 16.67 -10.95
N LEU A 35 -1.73 15.65 -11.80
CA LEU A 35 -1.13 14.38 -11.39
C LEU A 35 0.38 14.58 -11.16
N VAL A 36 0.88 14.02 -10.07
CA VAL A 36 2.33 13.95 -9.83
C VAL A 36 2.93 13.02 -10.86
N SER A 37 3.95 13.49 -11.60
CA SER A 37 4.57 12.70 -12.67
C SER A 37 5.32 11.47 -12.11
N ASP A 38 5.43 10.43 -12.93
CA ASP A 38 6.00 9.14 -12.55
C ASP A 38 7.47 9.28 -12.10
N ASP A 39 8.24 10.16 -12.72
CA ASP A 39 9.64 10.44 -12.36
C ASP A 39 9.77 11.02 -10.94
N ILE A 40 8.86 11.90 -10.54
CA ILE A 40 8.82 12.46 -9.18
C ILE A 40 8.49 11.36 -8.16
N VAL A 41 7.48 10.53 -8.46
CA VAL A 41 7.07 9.45 -7.55
C VAL A 41 8.20 8.44 -7.36
N VAL A 42 8.82 7.98 -8.44
CA VAL A 42 9.95 7.05 -8.39
C VAL A 42 11.16 7.68 -7.68
N GLY A 43 11.44 8.97 -7.94
CA GLY A 43 12.52 9.69 -7.24
C GLY A 43 12.30 9.78 -5.73
N ILE A 44 11.07 10.00 -5.27
CA ILE A 44 10.74 9.99 -3.83
C ILE A 44 10.95 8.60 -3.23
N ILE A 45 10.57 7.54 -3.95
CA ILE A 45 10.82 6.17 -3.51
C ILE A 45 12.32 5.90 -3.45
N GLU A 46 13.08 6.34 -4.46
CA GLU A 46 14.53 6.18 -4.47
C GLU A 46 15.22 6.87 -3.28
N GLU A 47 14.74 8.05 -2.89
CA GLU A 47 15.22 8.73 -1.69
C GLU A 47 14.85 7.94 -0.42
N ALA A 48 13.62 7.45 -0.33
CA ALA A 48 13.11 6.74 0.85
C ALA A 48 13.82 5.40 1.11
N ILE A 49 14.17 4.65 0.07
CA ILE A 49 14.84 3.34 0.21
C ILE A 49 16.33 3.43 0.60
N LYS A 50 16.92 4.65 0.60
CA LYS A 50 18.29 4.88 1.12
C LYS A 50 18.35 4.81 2.64
N ASP A 51 17.21 4.86 3.32
CA ASP A 51 17.13 4.77 4.77
C ASP A 51 17.69 3.41 5.27
N VAL A 52 18.42 3.46 6.38
CA VAL A 52 19.04 2.27 7.01
C VAL A 52 18.00 1.20 7.36
N SER A 53 16.77 1.60 7.68
CA SER A 53 15.65 0.69 7.97
C SER A 53 15.25 -0.18 6.79
N CYS A 54 15.62 0.19 5.55
CA CYS A 54 15.33 -0.55 4.32
C CYS A 54 16.38 -1.62 3.99
N ARG A 55 17.47 -1.74 4.74
CA ARG A 55 18.56 -2.71 4.48
C ARG A 55 18.12 -4.17 4.48
N ASN A 56 17.05 -4.48 5.22
CA ASN A 56 16.50 -5.84 5.30
C ASN A 56 15.32 -6.06 4.36
N GLY A 57 15.07 -5.12 3.44
CA GLY A 57 13.91 -5.09 2.56
C GLY A 57 12.86 -4.07 2.99
N PHE A 58 11.88 -3.84 2.13
CA PHE A 58 10.81 -2.89 2.34
C PHE A 58 9.54 -3.30 1.59
N ILE A 59 8.44 -2.67 1.93
CA ILE A 59 7.12 -2.93 1.35
C ILE A 59 6.66 -1.66 0.65
N LEU A 60 6.28 -1.76 -0.61
CA LEU A 60 5.58 -0.70 -1.34
C LEU A 60 4.08 -0.98 -1.35
N ASP A 61 3.31 -0.08 -0.81
CA ASP A 61 1.88 -0.20 -0.68
C ASP A 61 1.17 0.79 -1.62
N GLY A 62 0.40 0.24 -2.58
CA GLY A 62 -0.30 1.00 -3.60
C GLY A 62 0.63 1.63 -4.66
N PHE A 63 1.82 1.08 -4.87
CA PHE A 63 2.76 1.45 -5.91
C PHE A 63 3.48 0.20 -6.42
N PRO A 64 3.78 0.07 -7.73
CA PRO A 64 3.42 0.97 -8.84
C PRO A 64 1.93 0.88 -9.22
N ARG A 65 1.38 1.92 -9.83
CA ARG A 65 -0.01 1.97 -10.32
C ARG A 65 -0.13 1.92 -11.84
N THR A 66 0.98 2.13 -12.55
CA THR A 66 1.03 2.07 -14.00
C THR A 66 2.22 1.23 -14.46
N VAL A 67 2.13 0.67 -15.67
CA VAL A 67 3.24 -0.11 -16.25
C VAL A 67 4.51 0.73 -16.45
N PRO A 68 4.46 2.00 -16.88
CA PRO A 68 5.64 2.85 -16.87
C PRO A 68 6.31 2.97 -15.50
N GLN A 69 5.53 3.19 -14.42
CA GLN A 69 6.07 3.21 -13.05
C GLN A 69 6.74 1.89 -12.67
N ALA A 70 6.14 0.75 -13.05
CA ALA A 70 6.71 -0.57 -12.78
C ALA A 70 8.07 -0.76 -13.46
N LYS A 71 8.18 -0.35 -14.73
CA LYS A 71 9.45 -0.40 -15.48
C LYS A 71 10.52 0.50 -14.88
N MET A 72 10.16 1.74 -14.52
CA MET A 72 11.08 2.68 -13.86
C MET A 72 11.55 2.15 -12.49
N LEU A 73 10.65 1.53 -11.73
CA LEU A 73 10.97 0.90 -10.46
C LEU A 73 11.98 -0.25 -10.67
N ASP A 74 11.70 -1.17 -11.60
CA ASP A 74 12.58 -2.31 -11.90
C ASP A 74 13.97 -1.83 -12.37
N GLU A 75 14.03 -0.78 -13.20
CA GLU A 75 15.29 -0.20 -13.65
C GLU A 75 16.08 0.43 -12.49
N MET A 76 15.41 1.19 -11.63
CA MET A 76 16.02 1.83 -10.47
C MET A 76 16.57 0.79 -9.48
N LEU A 77 15.80 -0.27 -9.22
CA LEU A 77 16.23 -1.38 -8.36
C LEU A 77 17.37 -2.17 -8.98
N GLY A 78 17.31 -2.45 -10.29
CA GLY A 78 18.35 -3.16 -11.03
C GLY A 78 19.72 -2.47 -10.97
N LYS A 79 19.75 -1.12 -11.01
CA LYS A 79 20.98 -0.33 -10.81
C LYS A 79 21.61 -0.55 -9.42
N LYS A 80 20.82 -1.00 -8.45
CA LYS A 80 21.25 -1.30 -7.07
C LYS A 80 21.47 -2.79 -6.82
N GLY A 81 21.35 -3.64 -7.86
CA GLY A 81 21.46 -5.09 -7.73
C GLY A 81 20.31 -5.72 -6.95
N VAL A 82 19.16 -5.05 -6.89
CA VAL A 82 17.95 -5.49 -6.17
C VAL A 82 16.81 -5.69 -7.18
N ALA A 83 15.89 -6.58 -6.88
CA ALA A 83 14.71 -6.81 -7.69
C ALA A 83 13.46 -6.92 -6.81
N VAL A 84 12.28 -6.80 -7.45
CA VAL A 84 11.02 -7.13 -6.80
C VAL A 84 10.97 -8.64 -6.56
N ASP A 85 10.75 -9.05 -5.32
CA ASP A 85 10.67 -10.47 -4.95
C ASP A 85 9.26 -11.01 -5.03
N ASN A 86 8.31 -10.25 -4.50
CA ASN A 86 6.91 -10.64 -4.43
C ASN A 86 5.98 -9.46 -4.71
N VAL A 87 4.88 -9.77 -5.38
CA VAL A 87 3.74 -8.86 -5.57
C VAL A 87 2.52 -9.55 -4.99
N LEU A 88 1.87 -8.93 -4.02
CA LEU A 88 0.61 -9.41 -3.46
C LEU A 88 -0.55 -8.67 -4.13
N ASP A 89 -1.35 -9.41 -4.88
CA ASP A 89 -2.56 -8.92 -5.53
C ASP A 89 -3.77 -9.22 -4.61
N PHE A 90 -4.28 -8.19 -3.93
CA PHE A 90 -5.40 -8.30 -3.01
C PHE A 90 -6.72 -8.18 -3.77
N GLN A 91 -7.32 -9.32 -4.08
CA GLN A 91 -8.59 -9.39 -4.79
C GLN A 91 -9.78 -9.34 -3.83
N ILE A 92 -10.71 -8.44 -4.14
CA ILE A 92 -11.97 -8.25 -3.43
C ILE A 92 -13.04 -7.76 -4.42
N PRO A 93 -14.29 -8.25 -4.35
CA PRO A 93 -15.37 -7.74 -5.20
C PRO A 93 -15.62 -6.25 -4.96
N ASP A 94 -15.91 -5.51 -6.04
CA ASP A 94 -16.10 -4.06 -5.99
C ASP A 94 -17.26 -3.66 -5.06
N GLU A 95 -18.34 -4.46 -5.01
CA GLU A 95 -19.48 -4.22 -4.12
C GLU A 95 -19.09 -4.25 -2.64
N VAL A 96 -18.17 -5.16 -2.27
CA VAL A 96 -17.65 -5.24 -0.90
C VAL A 96 -16.79 -4.03 -0.55
N LEU A 97 -16.08 -3.48 -1.54
CA LEU A 97 -15.30 -2.25 -1.36
C LEU A 97 -16.19 -1.03 -1.12
N VAL A 98 -17.33 -0.93 -1.84
CA VAL A 98 -18.31 0.12 -1.59
C VAL A 98 -18.79 0.07 -0.13
N GLU A 99 -19.24 -1.09 0.35
CA GLU A 99 -19.67 -1.28 1.74
C GLU A 99 -18.56 -0.89 2.74
N ARG A 100 -17.31 -1.32 2.47
CA ARG A 100 -16.17 -1.00 3.35
C ARG A 100 -15.84 0.48 3.41
N ILE A 101 -15.95 1.20 2.31
CA ILE A 101 -15.66 2.64 2.27
C ILE A 101 -16.77 3.45 2.94
N GLU A 102 -18.03 3.12 2.66
CA GLU A 102 -19.17 3.83 3.26
C GLU A 102 -19.23 3.67 4.78
N GLY A 103 -18.85 2.49 5.28
CA GLY A 103 -18.84 2.19 6.72
C GLY A 103 -17.56 2.61 7.45
N ARG A 104 -16.56 3.17 6.76
CA ARG A 104 -15.25 3.52 7.34
C ARG A 104 -15.31 4.77 8.19
N TRP A 105 -14.64 4.70 9.35
CA TRP A 105 -14.35 5.81 10.23
C TRP A 105 -12.87 5.82 10.58
N ILE A 106 -12.29 6.99 10.78
CA ILE A 106 -10.87 7.13 11.10
C ILE A 106 -10.67 8.04 12.30
N HIS A 107 -9.66 7.73 13.10
CA HIS A 107 -9.08 8.64 14.07
C HIS A 107 -7.94 9.41 13.41
N ALA A 108 -8.11 10.73 13.22
CA ALA A 108 -7.21 11.55 12.40
C ALA A 108 -5.77 11.56 12.91
N ALA A 109 -5.59 11.68 14.24
CA ALA A 109 -4.26 11.82 14.85
C ALA A 109 -3.41 10.53 14.74
N SER A 110 -4.02 9.35 14.91
CA SER A 110 -3.30 8.07 14.90
C SER A 110 -3.40 7.28 13.59
N GLY A 111 -4.33 7.64 12.70
CA GLY A 111 -4.62 6.88 11.49
C GLY A 111 -5.39 5.57 11.73
N ARG A 112 -5.77 5.24 12.98
CA ARG A 112 -6.60 4.04 13.26
C ARG A 112 -7.91 4.13 12.51
N SER A 113 -8.33 2.99 11.96
CA SER A 113 -9.58 2.88 11.21
C SER A 113 -10.55 1.93 11.90
N TYR A 114 -11.81 2.29 11.87
CA TYR A 114 -12.95 1.52 12.36
C TYR A 114 -13.95 1.34 11.25
N HIS A 115 -14.87 0.41 11.44
CA HIS A 115 -15.95 0.17 10.49
C HIS A 115 -17.24 -0.11 11.22
N THR A 116 -18.35 0.49 10.80
CA THR A 116 -19.66 0.32 11.44
C THR A 116 -20.10 -1.13 11.62
N LYS A 117 -19.72 -2.02 10.68
CA LYS A 117 -20.12 -3.43 10.65
C LYS A 117 -18.98 -4.41 10.94
N PHE A 118 -17.81 -4.20 10.34
CA PHE A 118 -16.71 -5.19 10.37
C PHE A 118 -15.75 -5.02 11.54
N SER A 119 -15.61 -3.80 12.06
CA SER A 119 -14.72 -3.48 13.19
C SER A 119 -15.25 -2.24 13.91
N PRO A 120 -16.41 -2.35 14.59
CA PRO A 120 -17.01 -1.21 15.27
C PRO A 120 -16.13 -0.77 16.46
N PRO A 121 -16.06 0.53 16.76
CA PRO A 121 -15.44 1.00 17.99
C PRO A 121 -16.28 0.54 19.20
N LYS A 122 -15.66 0.43 20.36
CA LYS A 122 -16.33 0.05 21.63
C LYS A 122 -17.43 1.04 22.00
N VAL A 123 -17.18 2.32 21.75
CA VAL A 123 -18.16 3.40 21.90
C VAL A 123 -18.33 4.07 20.54
N ALA A 124 -19.57 4.18 20.08
CA ALA A 124 -19.86 4.75 18.77
C ALA A 124 -19.30 6.16 18.61
N GLY A 125 -18.58 6.39 17.52
CA GLY A 125 -18.06 7.69 17.14
C GLY A 125 -16.78 8.14 17.85
N VAL A 126 -16.16 7.32 18.72
CA VAL A 126 -14.91 7.66 19.42
C VAL A 126 -13.84 6.57 19.26
N ASP A 127 -12.59 7.00 19.33
CA ASP A 127 -11.43 6.11 19.27
C ASP A 127 -11.27 5.30 20.55
N ASP A 128 -11.05 4.00 20.44
CA ASP A 128 -10.99 3.06 21.55
C ASP A 128 -9.81 3.28 22.52
N ILE A 129 -8.79 4.01 22.10
CA ILE A 129 -7.56 4.23 22.87
C ILE A 129 -7.52 5.63 23.46
N THR A 130 -7.85 6.66 22.66
CA THR A 130 -7.75 8.05 23.08
C THR A 130 -9.08 8.64 23.53
N GLY A 131 -10.21 8.04 23.13
CA GLY A 131 -11.54 8.59 23.37
C GLY A 131 -11.86 9.83 22.50
N GLU A 132 -11.00 10.17 21.55
CA GLU A 132 -11.20 11.29 20.65
C GLU A 132 -12.21 10.95 19.55
N PRO A 133 -12.89 11.98 18.96
CA PRO A 133 -13.89 11.75 17.94
C PRO A 133 -13.33 11.07 16.68
N LEU A 134 -14.09 10.15 16.12
CA LEU A 134 -13.83 9.58 14.80
C LEU A 134 -14.45 10.47 13.72
N MET A 135 -13.81 10.48 12.54
CA MET A 135 -14.27 11.25 11.39
C MET A 135 -14.34 10.38 10.13
N LYS A 136 -15.15 10.79 9.17
CA LYS A 136 -15.11 10.25 7.80
C LYS A 136 -14.14 11.05 6.95
N ARG A 137 -13.41 10.40 6.05
CA ARG A 137 -12.62 11.11 5.04
C ARG A 137 -13.57 11.76 4.03
N LYS A 138 -13.19 12.94 3.52
CA LYS A 138 -13.98 13.68 2.52
C LYS A 138 -14.17 12.89 1.19
N ASP A 139 -13.23 12.00 0.91
CA ASP A 139 -13.17 11.17 -0.30
C ASP A 139 -13.75 9.75 -0.09
N ASP A 140 -14.32 9.45 1.10
CA ASP A 140 -14.99 8.19 1.40
C ASP A 140 -16.46 8.24 0.95
N ASN A 141 -16.67 8.23 -0.37
CA ASN A 141 -17.98 8.19 -1.00
C ASN A 141 -17.97 7.30 -2.25
N ALA A 142 -19.15 6.81 -2.63
CA ALA A 142 -19.31 5.87 -3.74
C ALA A 142 -18.81 6.42 -5.08
N ALA A 143 -18.99 7.71 -5.37
CA ALA A 143 -18.56 8.31 -6.63
C ALA A 143 -17.02 8.34 -6.75
N THR A 144 -16.33 8.77 -5.69
CA THR A 144 -14.86 8.76 -5.65
C THR A 144 -14.32 7.34 -5.71
N LEU A 145 -14.98 6.39 -5.03
CA LEU A 145 -14.58 4.98 -5.10
C LEU A 145 -14.71 4.44 -6.51
N LYS A 146 -15.84 4.67 -7.19
CA LYS A 146 -16.04 4.23 -8.58
C LYS A 146 -14.93 4.74 -9.48
N SER A 147 -14.61 6.03 -9.43
CA SER A 147 -13.51 6.61 -10.20
C SER A 147 -12.15 5.94 -9.90
N ARG A 148 -11.90 5.57 -8.64
CA ARG A 148 -10.67 4.84 -8.24
C ARG A 148 -10.66 3.41 -8.77
N LEU A 149 -11.79 2.71 -8.77
CA LEU A 149 -11.92 1.36 -9.32
C LEU A 149 -11.72 1.37 -10.83
N ASP A 150 -12.34 2.31 -11.54
CA ASP A 150 -12.14 2.50 -12.98
C ASP A 150 -10.66 2.74 -13.31
N ALA A 151 -9.99 3.60 -12.54
CA ALA A 151 -8.56 3.85 -12.70
C ALA A 151 -7.70 2.61 -12.37
N PHE A 152 -8.07 1.83 -11.35
CA PHE A 152 -7.39 0.58 -11.00
C PHE A 152 -7.49 -0.43 -12.14
N HIS A 153 -8.69 -0.68 -12.65
CA HIS A 153 -8.89 -1.64 -13.74
C HIS A 153 -8.19 -1.20 -15.03
N ALA A 154 -8.20 0.10 -15.34
CA ALA A 154 -7.56 0.62 -16.54
C ALA A 154 -6.02 0.68 -16.47
N GLN A 155 -5.45 0.98 -15.32
CA GLN A 155 -4.02 1.32 -15.18
C GLN A 155 -3.23 0.35 -14.32
N THR A 156 -3.82 -0.15 -13.21
CA THR A 156 -3.11 -0.99 -12.24
C THR A 156 -3.24 -2.47 -12.55
N GLN A 157 -4.36 -2.92 -13.09
CA GLN A 157 -4.50 -4.31 -13.55
C GLN A 157 -3.40 -4.71 -14.55
N PRO A 158 -3.02 -3.90 -15.56
CA PRO A 158 -1.88 -4.21 -16.42
C PRO A 158 -0.54 -4.34 -15.69
N VAL A 159 -0.36 -3.71 -14.52
CA VAL A 159 0.84 -3.90 -13.68
C VAL A 159 0.89 -5.30 -13.09
N ILE A 160 -0.26 -5.81 -12.65
CA ILE A 160 -0.37 -7.18 -12.15
C ILE A 160 0.05 -8.16 -13.25
N ASP A 161 -0.45 -7.98 -14.48
CA ASP A 161 -0.10 -8.82 -15.64
C ASP A 161 1.40 -8.72 -15.97
N TYR A 162 1.98 -7.52 -15.88
CA TYR A 162 3.41 -7.29 -16.08
C TYR A 162 4.27 -8.10 -15.10
N TYR A 163 3.92 -8.16 -13.82
CA TYR A 163 4.65 -8.96 -12.84
C TYR A 163 4.25 -10.44 -12.85
N LYS A 164 3.03 -10.78 -13.26
CA LYS A 164 2.56 -12.16 -13.43
C LYS A 164 3.37 -12.90 -14.50
N SER A 165 3.67 -12.25 -15.63
CA SER A 165 4.53 -12.80 -16.68
C SER A 165 5.95 -13.14 -16.20
N ARG A 166 6.37 -12.58 -15.05
CA ARG A 166 7.66 -12.83 -14.39
C ARG A 166 7.57 -13.81 -13.22
N GLY A 167 6.42 -14.40 -12.97
CA GLY A 167 6.20 -15.35 -11.87
C GLY A 167 6.29 -14.72 -10.47
N LYS A 168 6.03 -13.40 -10.35
CA LYS A 168 6.19 -12.66 -9.08
C LYS A 168 4.88 -12.42 -8.33
N VAL A 169 3.72 -12.72 -8.92
CA VAL A 169 2.41 -12.38 -8.37
C VAL A 169 1.83 -13.53 -7.55
N ASN A 170 1.42 -13.20 -6.33
CA ASN A 170 0.62 -14.07 -5.47
C ASN A 170 -0.73 -13.42 -5.22
N VAL A 171 -1.80 -14.14 -5.57
CA VAL A 171 -3.18 -13.67 -5.38
C VAL A 171 -3.60 -13.91 -3.93
N ILE A 172 -4.15 -12.87 -3.31
CA ILE A 172 -4.68 -12.88 -1.95
C ILE A 172 -6.18 -12.58 -2.00
N HIS A 173 -6.99 -13.54 -1.63
CA HIS A 173 -8.45 -13.35 -1.57
C HIS A 173 -8.81 -12.57 -0.30
N ALA A 174 -8.93 -11.24 -0.43
CA ALA A 174 -9.13 -10.30 0.68
C ALA A 174 -10.59 -10.19 1.17
N ASN A 175 -11.52 -10.91 0.52
CA ASN A 175 -12.93 -11.01 0.97
C ASN A 175 -13.12 -12.17 1.97
N LYS A 176 -12.15 -12.41 2.85
CA LYS A 176 -12.19 -13.43 3.89
C LYS A 176 -11.91 -12.82 5.26
N HIS A 177 -12.11 -13.61 6.30
CA HIS A 177 -11.73 -13.20 7.66
C HIS A 177 -10.22 -12.91 7.73
N SER A 178 -9.81 -11.93 8.54
CA SER A 178 -8.43 -11.44 8.64
C SER A 178 -7.40 -12.57 8.84
N LYS A 179 -7.68 -13.55 9.67
CA LYS A 179 -6.81 -14.73 9.88
C LYS A 179 -6.53 -15.50 8.59
N ASN A 180 -7.56 -15.72 7.76
CA ASN A 180 -7.39 -16.44 6.49
C ASN A 180 -6.57 -15.62 5.47
N VAL A 181 -6.68 -14.29 5.53
CA VAL A 181 -5.86 -13.39 4.70
C VAL A 181 -4.40 -13.43 5.18
N GLU A 182 -4.16 -13.40 6.50
CA GLU A 182 -2.82 -13.54 7.09
C GLU A 182 -2.15 -14.86 6.70
N GLU A 183 -2.90 -15.98 6.74
CA GLU A 183 -2.39 -17.30 6.33
C GLU A 183 -2.01 -17.35 4.85
N GLN A 184 -2.81 -16.73 3.97
CA GLN A 184 -2.48 -16.61 2.55
C GLN A 184 -1.20 -15.81 2.33
N ILE A 185 -1.06 -14.66 3.00
CA ILE A 185 0.15 -13.81 2.95
C ILE A 185 1.36 -14.62 3.47
N ALA A 186 1.23 -15.28 4.62
CA ALA A 186 2.30 -16.09 5.18
C ALA A 186 2.75 -17.19 4.23
N THR A 187 1.81 -17.84 3.53
CA THR A 187 2.09 -18.89 2.54
C THR A 187 2.79 -18.32 1.32
N ALA A 188 2.30 -17.18 0.78
CA ALA A 188 2.91 -16.49 -0.36
C ALA A 188 4.36 -16.06 -0.07
N LEU A 189 4.64 -15.61 1.14
CA LEU A 189 5.99 -15.20 1.56
C LEU A 189 6.93 -16.38 1.84
N LYS A 190 6.42 -17.58 2.18
CA LYS A 190 7.22 -18.80 2.35
C LYS A 190 7.61 -19.43 1.01
N GLY A 191 6.78 -19.29 -0.01
CA GLY A 191 7.02 -19.86 -1.36
C GLY A 191 8.09 -19.11 -2.17
N GLY A 192 8.36 -17.84 -1.88
CA GLY A 192 9.58 -17.17 -2.34
C GLY A 192 10.75 -17.59 -1.45
N SER A 193 11.92 -17.89 -2.02
CA SER A 193 13.13 -18.47 -1.38
C SER A 193 13.59 -17.82 -0.06
N CYS A 194 12.74 -17.81 0.95
CA CYS A 194 13.05 -17.38 2.31
C CYS A 194 13.04 -18.59 3.22
N VAL A 195 14.14 -19.30 3.29
CA VAL A 195 14.41 -20.31 4.33
C VAL A 195 14.56 -19.57 5.67
N GLY A 196 13.68 -19.85 6.62
CA GLY A 196 13.89 -19.42 8.00
C GLY A 196 12.64 -19.23 8.86
N THR A 197 12.26 -20.30 9.54
CA THR A 197 11.68 -20.41 10.88
C THR A 197 10.50 -19.53 11.33
N GLU A 198 9.48 -20.22 11.81
CA GLU A 198 8.38 -19.85 12.72
C GLU A 198 7.99 -18.35 12.79
N LEU A 199 6.82 -18.05 12.26
CA LEU A 199 6.15 -16.77 12.30
C LEU A 199 5.19 -16.71 13.50
N GLU A 200 5.59 -16.03 14.56
CA GLU A 200 4.64 -15.53 15.54
C GLU A 200 3.81 -14.40 14.92
N THR A 201 2.50 -14.52 14.98
CA THR A 201 1.50 -13.72 14.28
C THR A 201 1.44 -12.23 14.65
N ARG A 202 2.23 -11.74 15.59
CA ARG A 202 2.33 -10.31 15.98
C ARG A 202 3.40 -9.50 15.26
N GLY A 203 4.05 -10.07 14.25
CA GLY A 203 5.14 -9.45 13.52
C GLY A 203 5.24 -9.85 12.05
N LEU A 204 4.11 -10.14 11.37
CA LEU A 204 4.07 -10.70 10.02
C LEU A 204 4.92 -9.90 9.02
N PHE A 205 5.02 -8.60 9.20
CA PHE A 205 5.84 -7.72 8.36
C PHE A 205 7.27 -7.52 8.88
N ALA A 206 7.64 -8.10 10.01
CA ALA A 206 8.94 -7.85 10.66
C ALA A 206 10.13 -8.62 10.08
N ARG A 207 9.92 -9.55 9.14
CA ARG A 207 10.98 -10.46 8.61
C ARG A 207 11.02 -10.61 7.10
N VAL A 208 10.42 -9.71 6.34
CA VAL A 208 10.59 -9.70 4.90
C VAL A 208 11.97 -9.12 4.60
N ARG A 209 12.94 -9.97 4.19
CA ARG A 209 14.28 -9.53 3.77
C ARG A 209 14.31 -8.94 2.35
N ASN A 210 13.15 -8.83 1.71
CA ASN A 210 12.99 -8.66 0.29
C ASN A 210 12.00 -7.53 -0.01
N LEU A 211 11.96 -7.08 -1.25
CA LEU A 211 11.01 -6.10 -1.72
C LEU A 211 9.64 -6.75 -1.98
N LEU A 212 8.64 -6.31 -1.23
CA LEU A 212 7.25 -6.70 -1.40
C LEU A 212 6.45 -5.53 -1.96
N ILE A 213 5.69 -5.79 -3.00
CA ILE A 213 4.70 -4.86 -3.56
C ILE A 213 3.30 -5.35 -3.17
N CYS A 214 2.52 -4.48 -2.58
CA CYS A 214 1.11 -4.74 -2.28
C CYS A 214 0.23 -3.90 -3.20
N LEU A 215 -0.58 -4.55 -4.02
CA LEU A 215 -1.54 -3.90 -4.91
C LEU A 215 -2.96 -4.15 -4.41
N TYR A 216 -3.71 -3.07 -4.23
CA TYR A 216 -5.09 -3.10 -3.77
C TYR A 216 -6.00 -2.44 -4.79
N GLN A 217 -7.18 -2.98 -4.98
CA GLN A 217 -8.23 -2.39 -5.83
C GLN A 217 -8.69 -1.00 -5.35
N SER A 218 -8.52 -0.66 -4.07
CA SER A 218 -8.84 0.71 -3.60
C SER A 218 -8.12 1.07 -2.31
N ARG A 219 -7.51 2.23 -2.30
CA ARG A 219 -7.16 3.00 -1.10
C ARG A 219 -7.48 4.46 -1.29
#